data_659eb38b5cb02e44c4ae7b0567d2ce29
#
_entry.id   659eb38b5cb02e44c4ae7b0567d2ce29
#
_cell.length_a   1.000
_cell.length_b   1.000
_cell.length_c   1.000
_cell.angle_alpha   90.00
_cell.angle_beta   90.00
_cell.angle_gamma   90.00
#
_symmetry.space_group_name_H-M   'P 1'
#
loop_
_entity.id
_entity.type
_entity.pdbx_description
1 polymer ?
#
loop_
_entity_poly.entity_id
_entity_poly.type
_entity_poly.pdbx_seq_one_letter_code
_entity_poly.pdbx_strand_id
1 'polypeptide(L)'
;MFTPQQDPHLYQHQKKTLTQTFSMLCWNVHKENMHPRFHLQLQQLLLKHPSDFLLFQEYKMPKHLPHGLKDFSYAMAANMETKRHIYGLLTASSFSFESRYIELTHAKELLFSTKKSMLLTSHPFADGDTVHIVNMHGINFVSFKVFSQELVKIKTVLQSCEDKMIVSGDFNNWSKRRIQALEEFRQSLSLEKALVQEEHHIKRVFSKPIDHIFYRGLKLTRAEAIDTKKVSDHNPIHAVFERL
;
A
#
# COMPACT_ATOMS: atom_id res chain seq x y z
N MET A 1 10.95 -15.62 -15.39
CA MET A 1 10.13 -14.73 -14.55
C MET A 1 8.75 -15.37 -14.53
N PHE A 2 8.24 -15.76 -13.38
CA PHE A 2 6.99 -16.50 -13.25
C PHE A 2 5.97 -15.64 -12.52
N THR A 3 4.68 -15.83 -12.84
CA THR A 3 3.60 -15.32 -12.00
C THR A 3 3.49 -16.27 -10.82
N PRO A 4 3.66 -15.84 -9.56
CA PRO A 4 3.58 -16.74 -8.41
C PRO A 4 2.19 -17.32 -8.26
N GLN A 5 2.11 -18.51 -7.67
CA GLN A 5 0.83 -19.01 -7.15
C GLN A 5 0.32 -18.01 -6.10
N GLN A 6 -0.98 -17.75 -6.11
CA GLN A 6 -1.61 -16.72 -5.29
C GLN A 6 -1.77 -17.13 -3.82
N ASP A 7 -0.84 -17.89 -3.28
CA ASP A 7 -0.81 -18.15 -1.87
C ASP A 7 0.03 -17.04 -1.21
N PRO A 8 -0.60 -16.12 -0.49
CA PRO A 8 0.14 -14.99 0.07
C PRO A 8 1.08 -15.49 1.14
N HIS A 9 2.33 -15.08 1.04
CA HIS A 9 3.25 -15.28 2.13
C HIS A 9 2.73 -14.49 3.33
N LEU A 10 2.30 -15.22 4.34
CA LEU A 10 1.78 -14.68 5.58
C LEU A 10 2.71 -15.04 6.73
N TYR A 11 3.06 -14.05 7.52
CA TYR A 11 3.66 -14.24 8.82
C TYR A 11 2.81 -13.52 9.87
N GLN A 12 2.23 -14.26 10.80
CA GLN A 12 1.34 -13.72 11.82
C GLN A 12 1.81 -14.16 13.19
N HIS A 13 2.33 -13.21 13.97
CA HIS A 13 2.76 -13.44 15.35
C HIS A 13 2.15 -12.42 16.33
N GLN A 14 1.70 -11.27 15.85
CA GLN A 14 1.01 -10.27 16.67
C GLN A 14 -0.44 -10.70 16.92
N LYS A 15 -0.87 -10.57 18.17
CA LYS A 15 -2.24 -10.89 18.63
C LYS A 15 -3.00 -9.68 19.15
N LYS A 16 -2.44 -8.49 19.01
CA LYS A 16 -3.05 -7.24 19.52
C LYS A 16 -4.16 -6.80 18.58
N THR A 17 -5.26 -6.37 19.15
CA THR A 17 -6.31 -5.64 18.45
C THR A 17 -5.89 -4.20 18.16
N LEU A 18 -6.52 -3.59 17.18
CA LEU A 18 -6.23 -2.21 16.79
C LEU A 18 -6.57 -1.23 17.91
N THR A 19 -5.76 -0.22 18.09
CA THR A 19 -5.96 0.87 19.05
C THR A 19 -6.84 1.98 18.46
N GLN A 20 -7.43 2.85 19.31
CA GLN A 20 -8.27 3.96 18.86
C GLN A 20 -7.50 4.95 17.98
N THR A 21 -6.23 5.15 18.24
CA THR A 21 -5.31 5.93 17.40
C THR A 21 -4.24 4.99 16.86
N PHE A 22 -3.99 5.07 15.56
CA PHE A 22 -2.98 4.27 14.89
C PHE A 22 -2.34 5.04 13.74
N SER A 23 -1.18 4.58 13.31
CA SER A 23 -0.34 5.26 12.33
C SER A 23 0.09 4.33 11.20
N MET A 24 0.39 4.92 10.04
CA MET A 24 0.85 4.17 8.89
C MET A 24 1.96 4.89 8.13
N LEU A 25 2.84 4.12 7.51
CA LEU A 25 3.83 4.55 6.55
C LEU A 25 3.57 3.85 5.21
N CYS A 26 3.27 4.62 4.16
CA CYS A 26 3.08 4.11 2.80
C CYS A 26 4.27 4.51 1.94
N TRP A 27 4.92 3.54 1.26
CA TRP A 27 6.13 3.80 0.49
C TRP A 27 6.34 2.82 -0.66
N ASN A 28 6.41 3.30 -1.89
CA ASN A 28 6.95 2.51 -2.98
C ASN A 28 8.48 2.44 -2.84
N VAL A 29 9.00 1.26 -2.49
CA VAL A 29 10.43 1.07 -2.15
C VAL A 29 11.29 0.71 -3.37
N HIS A 30 10.71 0.62 -4.56
CA HIS A 30 11.41 0.37 -5.83
C HIS A 30 12.44 -0.78 -5.75
N LYS A 31 12.15 -1.82 -4.97
CA LYS A 31 13.04 -3.00 -4.73
C LYS A 31 14.33 -2.69 -3.96
N GLU A 32 14.48 -1.46 -3.45
CA GLU A 32 15.66 -1.01 -2.70
C GLU A 32 15.70 -1.53 -1.25
N ASN A 33 14.65 -2.20 -0.80
CA ASN A 33 14.52 -2.69 0.57
C ASN A 33 15.55 -3.77 0.98
N MET A 34 16.35 -4.28 0.06
CA MET A 34 17.49 -5.16 0.37
C MET A 34 18.81 -4.37 0.58
N HIS A 35 18.82 -3.07 0.27
CA HIS A 35 20.02 -2.26 0.40
C HIS A 35 20.23 -1.78 1.85
N PRO A 36 21.46 -1.78 2.40
CA PRO A 36 21.72 -1.33 3.76
C PRO A 36 21.22 0.09 4.07
N ARG A 37 21.32 1.01 3.09
CA ARG A 37 20.79 2.38 3.23
C ARG A 37 19.27 2.42 3.48
N PHE A 38 18.51 1.52 2.88
CA PHE A 38 17.07 1.42 3.14
C PHE A 38 16.79 1.05 4.60
N HIS A 39 17.49 0.04 5.13
CA HIS A 39 17.29 -0.41 6.51
C HIS A 39 17.61 0.70 7.51
N LEU A 40 18.72 1.40 7.30
CA LEU A 40 19.10 2.54 8.14
C LEU A 40 18.05 3.66 8.08
N GLN A 41 17.60 4.00 6.87
CA GLN A 41 16.58 5.03 6.67
C GLN A 41 15.24 4.62 7.29
N LEU A 42 14.82 3.36 7.13
CA LEU A 42 13.58 2.86 7.73
C LEU A 42 13.65 2.92 9.25
N GLN A 43 14.76 2.52 9.87
CA GLN A 43 14.95 2.65 11.31
C GLN A 43 14.82 4.11 11.78
N GLN A 44 15.48 5.05 11.09
CA GLN A 44 15.40 6.48 11.42
C GLN A 44 13.98 7.03 11.24
N LEU A 45 13.27 6.59 10.21
CA LEU A 45 11.87 6.94 9.99
C LEU A 45 10.99 6.44 11.14
N LEU A 46 11.09 5.17 11.51
CA LEU A 46 10.26 4.58 12.57
C LEU A 46 10.57 5.14 13.97
N LEU A 47 11.78 5.62 14.21
CA LEU A 47 12.13 6.34 15.45
C LEU A 47 11.48 7.73 15.52
N LYS A 48 11.39 8.45 14.40
CA LYS A 48 10.81 9.81 14.32
C LYS A 48 9.30 9.80 14.07
N HIS A 49 8.84 8.84 13.33
CA HIS A 49 7.46 8.66 12.88
C HIS A 49 7.04 7.21 13.18
N PRO A 50 6.79 6.85 14.46
CA PRO A 50 6.32 5.53 14.82
C PRO A 50 5.14 5.13 13.96
N SER A 51 5.16 3.91 13.41
CA SER A 51 4.16 3.46 12.46
C SER A 51 3.69 2.06 12.81
N ASP A 52 2.40 1.91 12.99
CA ASP A 52 1.73 0.64 13.29
C ASP A 52 1.55 -0.22 12.05
N PHE A 53 1.40 0.45 10.89
CA PHE A 53 1.30 -0.19 9.58
C PHE A 53 2.41 0.28 8.65
N LEU A 54 3.01 -0.67 7.91
CA LEU A 54 3.94 -0.39 6.82
C LEU A 54 3.36 -0.94 5.52
N LEU A 55 3.04 -0.07 4.59
CA LEU A 55 2.49 -0.41 3.28
C LEU A 55 3.57 -0.18 2.22
N PHE A 56 4.21 -1.26 1.78
CA PHE A 56 5.27 -1.17 0.77
C PHE A 56 4.77 -1.66 -0.60
N GLN A 57 5.09 -0.90 -1.64
CA GLN A 57 4.96 -1.29 -3.03
C GLN A 57 6.34 -1.63 -3.59
N GLU A 58 6.39 -2.50 -4.58
CA GLU A 58 7.63 -3.05 -5.17
C GLU A 58 8.60 -3.66 -4.13
N TYR A 59 8.07 -4.25 -3.08
CA TYR A 59 8.87 -4.91 -2.07
C TYR A 59 9.49 -6.20 -2.63
N LYS A 60 10.78 -6.40 -2.34
CA LYS A 60 11.56 -7.59 -2.72
C LYS A 60 11.80 -8.45 -1.49
N MET A 61 11.36 -9.70 -1.52
CA MET A 61 11.46 -10.63 -0.40
C MET A 61 12.27 -11.87 -0.78
N PRO A 62 13.33 -12.26 -0.03
CA PRO A 62 14.01 -13.53 -0.22
C PRO A 62 13.08 -14.70 0.10
N LYS A 63 13.14 -15.79 -0.69
CA LYS A 63 12.29 -16.97 -0.47
C LYS A 63 12.64 -17.79 0.79
N HIS A 64 13.87 -17.71 1.24
CA HIS A 64 14.43 -18.61 2.26
C HIS A 64 15.05 -17.91 3.48
N LEU A 65 14.89 -16.62 3.62
CA LEU A 65 15.45 -15.89 4.76
C LEU A 65 14.34 -15.25 5.59
N PRO A 66 14.48 -15.25 6.94
CA PRO A 66 13.58 -14.51 7.80
C PRO A 66 13.66 -13.01 7.50
N HIS A 67 12.52 -12.34 7.54
CA HIS A 67 12.42 -10.93 7.17
C HIS A 67 12.88 -10.00 8.28
N GLY A 68 13.44 -8.85 7.89
CA GLY A 68 13.90 -7.80 8.79
C GLY A 68 12.78 -7.04 9.55
N LEU A 69 11.52 -7.48 9.42
CA LEU A 69 10.35 -6.88 10.07
C LEU A 69 9.90 -7.70 11.29
N LYS A 70 10.83 -7.99 12.21
CA LYS A 70 10.62 -8.91 13.34
C LYS A 70 9.47 -8.52 14.26
N ASP A 71 9.17 -7.23 14.37
CA ASP A 71 8.15 -6.70 15.28
C ASP A 71 6.76 -6.60 14.64
N PHE A 72 6.63 -7.03 13.40
CA PHE A 72 5.40 -6.94 12.62
C PHE A 72 4.91 -8.30 12.15
N SER A 73 3.59 -8.50 12.21
CA SER A 73 2.92 -9.46 11.33
C SER A 73 2.91 -8.88 9.91
N TYR A 74 2.95 -9.71 8.87
CA TYR A 74 2.84 -9.19 7.50
C TYR A 74 2.07 -10.13 6.58
N ALA A 75 1.46 -9.54 5.55
CA ALA A 75 0.93 -10.23 4.38
C ALA A 75 1.60 -9.69 3.13
N MET A 76 1.84 -10.56 2.15
CA MET A 76 2.44 -10.15 0.87
C MET A 76 1.61 -10.65 -0.31
N ALA A 77 1.24 -9.73 -1.20
CA ALA A 77 0.67 -10.04 -2.51
C ALA A 77 1.79 -10.07 -3.56
N ALA A 78 2.28 -11.25 -3.87
CA ALA A 78 3.34 -11.42 -4.85
C ALA A 78 2.80 -11.28 -6.28
N ASN A 79 3.42 -10.42 -7.09
CA ASN A 79 3.06 -10.23 -8.50
C ASN A 79 4.13 -10.75 -9.46
N MET A 80 5.32 -11.05 -8.96
CA MET A 80 6.43 -11.58 -9.73
C MET A 80 7.33 -12.44 -8.83
N GLU A 81 7.89 -13.50 -9.39
CA GLU A 81 8.91 -14.30 -8.69
C GLU A 81 10.10 -14.67 -9.59
N THR A 82 11.22 -14.89 -8.93
CA THR A 82 12.45 -15.42 -9.48
C THR A 82 12.88 -16.66 -8.69
N LYS A 83 14.00 -17.29 -9.06
CA LYS A 83 14.52 -18.43 -8.29
C LYS A 83 14.79 -18.11 -6.82
N ARG A 84 15.19 -16.86 -6.49
CA ARG A 84 15.65 -16.47 -5.15
C ARG A 84 14.71 -15.50 -4.43
N HIS A 85 13.87 -14.75 -5.15
CA HIS A 85 13.07 -13.66 -4.58
C HIS A 85 11.64 -13.68 -5.12
N ILE A 86 10.75 -13.15 -4.32
CA ILE A 86 9.41 -12.73 -4.69
C ILE A 86 9.29 -11.21 -4.59
N TYR A 87 8.41 -10.63 -5.40
CA TYR A 87 8.21 -9.18 -5.49
C TYR A 87 6.72 -8.88 -5.46
N GLY A 88 6.34 -7.77 -4.85
CA GLY A 88 4.93 -7.38 -4.81
C GLY A 88 4.62 -6.31 -3.78
N LEU A 89 3.39 -6.33 -3.29
CA LEU A 89 2.94 -5.51 -2.17
C LEU A 89 3.23 -6.25 -0.86
N LEU A 90 3.68 -5.50 0.13
CA LEU A 90 3.79 -6.00 1.49
C LEU A 90 3.06 -5.04 2.42
N THR A 91 2.10 -5.56 3.20
CA THR A 91 1.50 -4.87 4.32
C THR A 91 1.98 -5.52 5.60
N ALA A 92 2.71 -4.77 6.42
CA ALA A 92 3.13 -5.18 7.76
C ALA A 92 2.33 -4.44 8.82
N SER A 93 2.02 -5.10 9.93
CA SER A 93 1.20 -4.56 11.01
C SER A 93 1.72 -4.99 12.38
N SER A 94 1.74 -4.05 13.35
CA SER A 94 1.93 -4.36 14.77
C SER A 94 0.68 -4.98 15.42
N PHE A 95 -0.43 -5.10 14.66
CA PHE A 95 -1.70 -5.69 15.07
C PHE A 95 -1.97 -7.00 14.34
N SER A 96 -2.95 -7.76 14.81
CA SER A 96 -3.40 -8.98 14.15
C SER A 96 -4.17 -8.68 12.87
N PHE A 97 -4.19 -9.66 11.97
CA PHE A 97 -5.07 -9.70 10.80
C PHE A 97 -6.24 -10.65 11.10
N GLU A 98 -7.47 -10.29 10.71
CA GLU A 98 -8.59 -11.22 10.67
C GLU A 98 -8.73 -11.89 9.30
N SER A 99 -8.59 -11.10 8.27
CA SER A 99 -8.72 -11.57 6.90
C SER A 99 -7.78 -10.84 5.95
N ARG A 100 -7.60 -11.41 4.78
CA ARG A 100 -6.84 -10.80 3.69
C ARG A 100 -7.45 -11.16 2.35
N TYR A 101 -7.33 -10.27 1.40
CA TYR A 101 -7.74 -10.49 0.03
C TYR A 101 -6.68 -9.93 -0.92
N ILE A 102 -6.36 -10.70 -1.96
CA ILE A 102 -5.40 -10.30 -3.00
C ILE A 102 -6.12 -10.24 -4.33
N GLU A 103 -5.94 -9.13 -5.05
CA GLU A 103 -6.36 -9.00 -6.42
C GLU A 103 -5.16 -8.65 -7.30
N LEU A 104 -4.93 -9.44 -8.32
CA LEU A 104 -3.93 -9.15 -9.36
C LEU A 104 -4.61 -8.59 -10.59
N THR A 105 -4.00 -7.58 -11.23
CA THR A 105 -4.49 -7.05 -12.51
C THR A 105 -4.57 -8.16 -13.56
N HIS A 106 -5.61 -8.14 -14.39
CA HIS A 106 -5.70 -9.06 -15.53
C HIS A 106 -4.65 -8.72 -16.59
N ALA A 107 -4.47 -7.43 -16.85
CA ALA A 107 -3.48 -6.96 -17.80
C ALA A 107 -2.07 -7.00 -17.20
N LYS A 108 -1.09 -7.18 -18.09
CA LYS A 108 0.34 -7.04 -17.79
C LYS A 108 0.83 -5.71 -18.32
N GLU A 109 1.80 -5.11 -17.66
CA GLU A 109 2.47 -3.91 -18.16
C GLU A 109 3.30 -4.23 -19.42
N LEU A 110 3.23 -3.36 -20.42
CA LEU A 110 3.85 -3.55 -21.72
C LEU A 110 5.39 -3.73 -21.64
N LEU A 111 6.05 -3.00 -20.74
CA LEU A 111 7.51 -3.01 -20.64
C LEU A 111 8.10 -4.14 -19.78
N PHE A 112 7.36 -4.62 -18.78
CA PHE A 112 7.89 -5.55 -17.77
C PHE A 112 7.15 -6.87 -17.69
N SER A 113 6.10 -7.08 -18.46
CA SER A 113 5.22 -8.27 -18.38
C SER A 113 4.74 -8.60 -16.96
N THR A 114 4.73 -7.61 -16.06
CA THR A 114 4.32 -7.78 -14.66
C THR A 114 2.87 -7.36 -14.47
N LYS A 115 2.17 -8.10 -13.62
CA LYS A 115 0.88 -7.70 -13.10
C LYS A 115 1.11 -6.72 -11.95
N LYS A 116 0.13 -5.86 -11.68
CA LYS A 116 0.08 -5.08 -10.45
C LYS A 116 -0.93 -5.71 -9.50
N SER A 117 -1.01 -5.24 -8.29
CA SER A 117 -1.79 -5.90 -7.25
C SER A 117 -2.46 -4.92 -6.31
N MET A 118 -3.51 -5.40 -5.67
CA MET A 118 -4.12 -4.85 -4.48
C MET A 118 -4.01 -5.90 -3.38
N LEU A 119 -3.66 -5.49 -2.18
CA LEU A 119 -3.65 -6.30 -0.97
C LEU A 119 -4.54 -5.62 0.06
N LEU A 120 -5.66 -6.26 0.39
CA LEU A 120 -6.56 -5.84 1.46
C LEU A 120 -6.29 -6.71 2.69
N THR A 121 -6.17 -6.06 3.84
CA THR A 121 -6.08 -6.71 5.16
C THR A 121 -7.10 -6.10 6.10
N SER A 122 -7.72 -6.91 6.96
CA SER A 122 -8.75 -6.49 7.90
C SER A 122 -8.25 -6.62 9.32
N HIS A 123 -8.41 -5.56 10.11
CA HIS A 123 -7.86 -5.44 11.45
C HIS A 123 -8.97 -5.09 12.45
N PRO A 124 -9.22 -5.94 13.47
CA PRO A 124 -10.29 -5.71 14.42
C PRO A 124 -9.87 -4.72 15.51
N PHE A 125 -10.81 -3.89 15.92
CA PHE A 125 -10.79 -3.21 17.21
C PHE A 125 -11.24 -4.16 18.32
N ALA A 126 -11.03 -3.75 19.57
CA ALA A 126 -11.34 -4.58 20.73
C ALA A 126 -12.86 -4.89 20.88
N ASP A 127 -13.73 -4.08 20.32
CA ASP A 127 -15.19 -4.23 20.33
C ASP A 127 -15.74 -5.00 19.12
N GLY A 128 -14.88 -5.52 18.25
CA GLY A 128 -15.25 -6.28 17.05
C GLY A 128 -15.51 -5.44 15.81
N ASP A 129 -15.48 -4.11 15.89
CA ASP A 129 -15.48 -3.24 14.71
C ASP A 129 -14.17 -3.43 13.93
N THR A 130 -14.14 -3.14 12.64
CA THR A 130 -13.02 -3.46 11.77
C THR A 130 -12.59 -2.26 10.93
N VAL A 131 -11.28 -2.14 10.70
CA VAL A 131 -10.72 -1.29 9.64
C VAL A 131 -10.10 -2.14 8.54
N HIS A 132 -10.41 -1.79 7.30
CA HIS A 132 -9.80 -2.37 6.10
C HIS A 132 -8.62 -1.52 5.64
N ILE A 133 -7.44 -2.12 5.55
CA ILE A 133 -6.23 -1.48 5.02
C ILE A 133 -5.95 -2.05 3.64
N VAL A 134 -6.00 -1.19 2.64
CA VAL A 134 -5.78 -1.53 1.23
C VAL A 134 -4.47 -0.93 0.75
N ASN A 135 -3.48 -1.79 0.53
CA ASN A 135 -2.22 -1.45 -0.11
C ASN A 135 -2.36 -1.65 -1.62
N MET A 136 -2.10 -0.63 -2.40
CA MET A 136 -2.38 -0.63 -3.83
C MET A 136 -1.17 -0.22 -4.66
N HIS A 137 -0.96 -0.92 -5.79
CA HIS A 137 -0.04 -0.48 -6.84
C HIS A 137 -0.78 -0.51 -8.18
N GLY A 138 -1.12 0.67 -8.69
CA GLY A 138 -1.86 0.86 -9.92
C GLY A 138 -1.05 0.42 -11.15
N ILE A 139 -1.74 -0.12 -12.15
CA ILE A 139 -1.09 -0.55 -13.39
C ILE A 139 -0.57 0.64 -14.19
N ASN A 140 0.69 0.57 -14.60
CA ASN A 140 1.36 1.59 -15.41
C ASN A 140 1.54 1.14 -16.87
N PHE A 141 1.93 2.05 -17.76
CA PHE A 141 2.26 1.79 -19.17
C PHE A 141 1.24 0.94 -19.95
N VAL A 142 -0.06 1.13 -19.64
CA VAL A 142 -1.20 0.53 -20.36
C VAL A 142 -2.12 1.61 -20.90
N SER A 143 -3.02 1.24 -21.83
CA SER A 143 -4.04 2.15 -22.32
C SER A 143 -4.96 2.62 -21.19
N PHE A 144 -5.59 3.79 -21.37
CA PHE A 144 -6.56 4.30 -20.40
C PHE A 144 -7.73 3.32 -20.19
N LYS A 145 -8.20 2.63 -21.25
CA LYS A 145 -9.25 1.62 -21.14
C LYS A 145 -8.88 0.52 -20.15
N VAL A 146 -7.68 -0.01 -20.26
CA VAL A 146 -7.19 -1.06 -19.34
C VAL A 146 -7.08 -0.53 -17.92
N PHE A 147 -6.49 0.65 -17.71
CA PHE A 147 -6.40 1.28 -16.41
C PHE A 147 -7.78 1.46 -15.75
N SER A 148 -8.75 1.97 -16.49
CA SER A 148 -10.12 2.18 -15.99
C SER A 148 -10.81 0.87 -15.64
N GLN A 149 -10.66 -0.17 -16.46
CA GLN A 149 -11.22 -1.50 -16.18
C GLN A 149 -10.65 -2.10 -14.88
N GLU A 150 -9.35 -1.96 -14.62
CA GLU A 150 -8.74 -2.45 -13.37
C GLU A 150 -9.25 -1.67 -12.16
N LEU A 151 -9.45 -0.34 -12.26
CA LEU A 151 -10.07 0.44 -11.17
C LEU A 151 -11.52 -0.01 -10.90
N VAL A 152 -12.31 -0.26 -11.93
CA VAL A 152 -13.69 -0.77 -11.78
C VAL A 152 -13.69 -2.11 -11.05
N LYS A 153 -12.80 -3.02 -11.38
CA LYS A 153 -12.66 -4.31 -10.74
C LYS A 153 -12.33 -4.18 -9.25
N ILE A 154 -11.33 -3.36 -8.92
CA ILE A 154 -10.97 -3.08 -7.52
C ILE A 154 -12.14 -2.45 -6.78
N LYS A 155 -12.82 -1.48 -7.40
CA LYS A 155 -14.02 -0.85 -6.82
C LYS A 155 -15.08 -1.90 -6.44
N THR A 156 -15.38 -2.85 -7.32
CA THR A 156 -16.38 -3.90 -7.07
C THR A 156 -16.03 -4.71 -5.81
N VAL A 157 -14.75 -5.05 -5.63
CA VAL A 157 -14.30 -5.73 -4.41
C VAL A 157 -14.47 -4.85 -3.17
N LEU A 158 -14.05 -3.58 -3.24
CA LEU A 158 -14.06 -2.68 -2.09
C LEU A 158 -15.48 -2.19 -1.72
N GLN A 159 -16.45 -2.25 -2.63
CA GLN A 159 -17.85 -1.93 -2.37
C GLN A 159 -18.52 -2.92 -1.41
N SER A 160 -18.03 -4.16 -1.32
CA SER A 160 -18.51 -5.15 -0.37
C SER A 160 -18.01 -4.93 1.07
N CYS A 161 -17.05 -4.03 1.26
CA CYS A 161 -16.53 -3.66 2.57
C CYS A 161 -17.30 -2.43 3.07
N GLU A 162 -18.18 -2.57 4.04
CA GLU A 162 -19.00 -1.47 4.57
C GLU A 162 -18.27 -0.65 5.64
N ASP A 163 -17.27 -1.25 6.29
CA ASP A 163 -16.54 -0.69 7.42
C ASP A 163 -15.57 0.45 7.07
N LYS A 164 -14.87 0.90 8.09
CA LYS A 164 -13.77 1.87 7.98
C LYS A 164 -12.70 1.37 7.02
N MET A 165 -12.19 2.25 6.20
CA MET A 165 -11.24 1.86 5.14
C MET A 165 -10.16 2.91 4.93
N ILE A 166 -8.94 2.43 4.66
CA ILE A 166 -7.84 3.23 4.11
C ILE A 166 -7.37 2.56 2.82
N VAL A 167 -7.29 3.31 1.73
CA VAL A 167 -6.74 2.87 0.44
C VAL A 167 -5.52 3.72 0.14
N SER A 168 -4.34 3.11 0.11
CA SER A 168 -3.08 3.86 -0.04
C SER A 168 -2.09 3.14 -0.95
N GLY A 169 -1.25 3.90 -1.64
CA GLY A 169 -0.20 3.37 -2.50
C GLY A 169 0.15 4.26 -3.68
N ASP A 170 0.86 3.67 -4.64
CA ASP A 170 1.19 4.25 -5.93
C ASP A 170 0.09 3.94 -6.94
N PHE A 171 -0.66 4.96 -7.36
CA PHE A 171 -1.80 4.81 -8.27
C PHE A 171 -1.45 4.97 -9.75
N ASN A 172 -0.25 5.41 -10.06
CA ASN A 172 0.17 5.66 -11.45
C ASN A 172 -0.82 6.50 -12.29
N ASN A 173 -1.46 7.50 -11.65
CA ASN A 173 -2.54 8.34 -12.19
C ASN A 173 -2.01 9.63 -12.88
N TRP A 174 -0.90 9.59 -13.57
CA TRP A 174 -0.17 10.73 -14.13
C TRP A 174 -0.86 11.49 -15.27
N SER A 175 -1.93 10.99 -15.90
CA SER A 175 -2.66 11.68 -16.97
C SER A 175 -4.00 12.26 -16.50
N LYS A 176 -4.51 13.30 -17.16
CA LYS A 176 -5.80 13.92 -16.83
C LYS A 176 -6.94 12.91 -16.74
N ARG A 177 -7.03 11.97 -17.72
CA ARG A 177 -8.06 10.92 -17.74
C ARG A 177 -7.91 9.95 -16.57
N ARG A 178 -6.68 9.57 -16.21
CA ARG A 178 -6.43 8.68 -15.06
C ARG A 178 -6.76 9.37 -13.74
N ILE A 179 -6.46 10.67 -13.61
CA ILE A 179 -6.82 11.46 -12.43
C ILE A 179 -8.34 11.50 -12.27
N GLN A 180 -9.07 11.77 -13.36
CA GLN A 180 -10.54 11.77 -13.34
C GLN A 180 -11.10 10.40 -12.95
N ALA A 181 -10.61 9.31 -13.53
CA ALA A 181 -11.05 7.95 -13.19
C ALA A 181 -10.75 7.58 -11.72
N LEU A 182 -9.60 8.04 -11.19
CA LEU A 182 -9.27 7.84 -9.78
C LEU A 182 -10.17 8.67 -8.87
N GLU A 183 -10.57 9.87 -9.27
CA GLU A 183 -11.51 10.71 -8.53
C GLU A 183 -12.92 10.07 -8.51
N GLU A 184 -13.39 9.56 -9.64
CA GLU A 184 -14.65 8.81 -9.74
C GLU A 184 -14.62 7.53 -8.87
N PHE A 185 -13.50 6.80 -8.86
CA PHE A 185 -13.26 5.66 -7.97
C PHE A 185 -13.38 6.08 -6.50
N ARG A 186 -12.68 7.13 -6.09
CA ARG A 186 -12.70 7.68 -4.72
C ARG A 186 -14.12 8.04 -4.28
N GLN A 187 -14.82 8.82 -5.10
CA GLN A 187 -16.20 9.27 -4.81
C GLN A 187 -17.17 8.09 -4.70
N SER A 188 -17.06 7.10 -5.62
CA SER A 188 -17.95 5.93 -5.63
C SER A 188 -17.83 5.02 -4.39
N LEU A 189 -16.72 5.14 -3.65
CA LEU A 189 -16.46 4.44 -2.39
C LEU A 189 -16.62 5.33 -1.16
N SER A 190 -17.11 6.57 -1.34
CA SER A 190 -17.24 7.58 -0.26
C SER A 190 -15.93 7.83 0.50
N LEU A 191 -14.80 7.78 -0.21
CA LEU A 191 -13.49 8.00 0.39
C LEU A 191 -13.13 9.50 0.39
N GLU A 192 -12.57 9.99 1.47
CA GLU A 192 -11.90 11.27 1.57
C GLU A 192 -10.46 11.16 1.08
N LYS A 193 -9.91 12.26 0.56
CA LYS A 193 -8.49 12.33 0.20
C LYS A 193 -7.70 12.98 1.33
N ALA A 194 -6.65 12.33 1.79
CA ALA A 194 -5.75 12.90 2.78
C ALA A 194 -5.05 14.16 2.23
N LEU A 195 -5.10 15.24 2.99
CA LEU A 195 -4.29 16.43 2.75
C LEU A 195 -2.91 16.21 3.37
N VAL A 196 -1.91 16.04 2.51
CA VAL A 196 -0.56 15.69 2.92
C VAL A 196 0.30 16.96 3.03
N GLN A 197 0.89 17.18 4.21
CA GLN A 197 1.91 18.21 4.41
C GLN A 197 3.18 17.85 3.63
N GLU A 198 3.98 18.86 3.24
CA GLU A 198 5.19 18.65 2.43
C GLU A 198 4.92 17.87 1.12
N GLU A 199 3.75 18.08 0.49
CA GLU A 199 3.29 17.38 -0.73
C GLU A 199 4.32 17.44 -1.87
N HIS A 200 5.23 18.41 -1.86
CA HIS A 200 6.27 18.54 -2.86
C HIS A 200 7.29 17.38 -2.81
N HIS A 201 7.37 16.64 -1.72
CA HIS A 201 8.16 15.42 -1.60
C HIS A 201 7.50 14.19 -2.24
N ILE A 202 6.18 14.21 -2.47
CA ILE A 202 5.49 13.11 -3.14
C ILE A 202 6.00 12.96 -4.57
N LYS A 203 6.26 11.70 -4.98
CA LYS A 203 6.65 11.38 -6.36
C LYS A 203 5.65 11.96 -7.37
N ARG A 204 6.20 12.65 -8.37
CA ARG A 204 5.41 13.26 -9.44
C ARG A 204 5.81 12.72 -10.80
N VAL A 205 4.82 12.47 -11.64
CA VAL A 205 4.99 12.17 -13.06
C VAL A 205 4.20 13.22 -13.84
N PHE A 206 4.85 13.90 -14.80
CA PHE A 206 4.26 15.06 -15.50
C PHE A 206 3.62 16.09 -14.54
N SER A 207 4.34 16.41 -13.46
CA SER A 207 3.92 17.34 -12.39
C SER A 207 2.68 16.88 -11.58
N LYS A 208 2.23 15.64 -11.71
CA LYS A 208 1.08 15.08 -10.97
C LYS A 208 1.56 14.11 -9.92
N PRO A 209 1.11 14.23 -8.65
CA PRO A 209 1.42 13.25 -7.63
C PRO A 209 0.77 11.92 -7.98
N ILE A 210 1.48 10.83 -7.71
CA ILE A 210 1.00 9.48 -8.03
C ILE A 210 0.81 8.59 -6.79
N ASP A 211 1.36 9.00 -5.65
CA ASP A 211 1.13 8.34 -4.36
C ASP A 211 0.03 9.08 -3.60
N HIS A 212 -0.95 8.35 -3.10
CA HIS A 212 -2.11 8.90 -2.40
C HIS A 212 -2.51 8.06 -1.20
N ILE A 213 -3.22 8.71 -0.27
CA ILE A 213 -3.98 8.09 0.81
C ILE A 213 -5.43 8.55 0.70
N PHE A 214 -6.36 7.60 0.60
CA PHE A 214 -7.79 7.81 0.67
C PHE A 214 -8.33 7.06 1.89
N TYR A 215 -9.38 7.57 2.54
CA TYR A 215 -9.91 6.95 3.75
C TYR A 215 -11.40 7.27 3.92
N ARG A 216 -12.09 6.46 4.74
CA ARG A 216 -13.47 6.72 5.20
C ARG A 216 -13.70 6.15 6.59
N GLY A 217 -14.68 6.71 7.33
CA GLY A 217 -15.07 6.24 8.66
C GLY A 217 -14.00 6.43 9.74
N LEU A 218 -13.01 7.28 9.48
CA LEU A 218 -11.87 7.59 10.35
C LEU A 218 -11.65 9.10 10.35
N LYS A 219 -10.98 9.61 11.37
CA LYS A 219 -10.50 10.99 11.42
C LYS A 219 -9.00 11.00 11.12
N LEU A 220 -8.60 11.66 10.05
CA LEU A 220 -7.19 11.93 9.77
C LEU A 220 -6.70 13.06 10.69
N THR A 221 -5.70 12.79 11.53
CA THR A 221 -5.13 13.80 12.44
C THR A 221 -3.86 14.43 11.88
N ARG A 222 -3.08 13.66 11.12
CA ARG A 222 -1.84 14.12 10.47
C ARG A 222 -1.56 13.29 9.22
N ALA A 223 -1.06 13.94 8.18
CA ALA A 223 -0.41 13.26 7.05
C ALA A 223 0.74 14.14 6.54
N GLU A 224 1.90 13.54 6.28
CA GLU A 224 3.09 14.23 5.78
C GLU A 224 3.91 13.35 4.84
N ALA A 225 4.49 13.94 3.80
CA ALA A 225 5.47 13.29 2.95
C ALA A 225 6.88 13.59 3.47
N ILE A 226 7.75 12.57 3.55
CA ILE A 226 9.03 12.66 4.23
C ILE A 226 10.15 12.44 3.20
N ASP A 227 11.07 13.41 3.06
CA ASP A 227 12.24 13.27 2.19
C ASP A 227 13.21 12.20 2.70
N THR A 228 13.44 11.18 1.91
CA THR A 228 14.39 10.08 2.19
C THR A 228 15.73 10.22 1.47
N LYS A 229 16.01 11.39 0.90
CA LYS A 229 17.26 11.67 0.20
C LYS A 229 17.60 10.61 -0.86
N LYS A 230 16.61 10.21 -1.64
CA LYS A 230 16.73 9.28 -2.77
C LYS A 230 17.15 7.84 -2.36
N VAL A 231 16.67 7.35 -1.25
CA VAL A 231 16.77 5.92 -0.91
C VAL A 231 15.89 5.08 -1.85
N SER A 232 14.71 5.59 -2.22
CA SER A 232 13.90 5.14 -3.34
C SER A 232 13.66 6.33 -4.27
N ASP A 233 13.13 6.09 -5.45
CA ASP A 233 12.66 7.16 -6.35
C ASP A 233 11.29 7.71 -5.94
N HIS A 234 10.64 7.13 -4.93
CA HIS A 234 9.51 7.66 -4.18
C HIS A 234 9.91 8.00 -2.75
N ASN A 235 9.22 8.94 -2.16
CA ASN A 235 9.30 9.25 -0.73
C ASN A 235 8.07 8.70 0.01
N PRO A 236 8.21 8.28 1.28
CA PRO A 236 7.09 7.77 2.06
C PRO A 236 6.11 8.87 2.46
N ILE A 237 4.85 8.47 2.64
CA ILE A 237 3.82 9.27 3.28
C ILE A 237 3.50 8.61 4.63
N HIS A 238 3.69 9.36 5.72
CA HIS A 238 3.26 8.98 7.05
C HIS A 238 1.89 9.59 7.36
N ALA A 239 0.98 8.83 7.97
CA ALA A 239 -0.33 9.32 8.36
C ALA A 239 -0.74 8.75 9.72
N VAL A 240 -1.51 9.54 10.49
CA VAL A 240 -2.07 9.16 11.79
C VAL A 240 -3.58 9.31 11.72
N PHE A 241 -4.28 8.29 12.17
CA PHE A 241 -5.73 8.22 12.18
C PHE A 241 -6.27 8.00 13.60
N GLU A 242 -7.44 8.54 13.85
CA GLU A 242 -8.29 8.24 15.00
C GLU A 242 -9.58 7.58 14.53
N ARG A 243 -10.05 6.61 15.28
CA ARG A 243 -11.39 6.04 15.12
C ARG A 243 -12.44 7.11 15.46
N LEU A 244 -13.47 7.22 14.62
CA LEU A 244 -14.68 8.02 14.87
C LEU A 244 -15.65 7.29 15.79
#